data_c756f26ee60139e8ec9fc7eff2762e09
#
_entry.id   c756f26ee60139e8ec9fc7eff2762e09
#
_cell.length_a   1.000
_cell.length_b   1.000
_cell.length_c   1.000
_cell.angle_alpha   90.00
_cell.angle_beta   90.00
_cell.angle_gamma   90.00
#
_symmetry.space_group_name_H-M   'P 1'
#
loop_
_entity.id
_entity.type
_entity.pdbx_description
1 polymer ?
#
loop_
_entity_poly.entity_id
_entity_poly.type
_entity_poly.pdbx_seq_one_letter_code
_entity_poly.pdbx_strand_id
1 'polypeptide(L)'
;MSLRDKIIGLEEQAARDCTITVQLHGGKDREIFVENCRKIISCDDEFITLGIFGANVRVSGVPLILENFGVGGVKISGKITSLEFTEILENADEK
;
A
#
# COMPACT_ATOMS: atom_id res chain seq x y z
N MET A 1 21.18 -25.32 -0.58
CA MET A 1 19.98 -24.86 -1.30
C MET A 1 20.31 -24.56 -2.73
N SER A 2 19.46 -24.97 -3.62
CA SER A 2 19.73 -24.74 -5.03
C SER A 2 19.32 -23.35 -5.42
N LEU A 3 19.89 -22.91 -6.53
CA LEU A 3 19.53 -21.60 -7.04
C LEU A 3 18.07 -21.54 -7.41
N ARG A 4 17.55 -22.65 -7.89
CA ARG A 4 16.17 -22.70 -8.28
C ARG A 4 15.25 -22.47 -7.10
N ASP A 5 15.58 -23.06 -5.97
CA ASP A 5 14.76 -22.88 -4.79
C ASP A 5 14.79 -21.44 -4.33
N LYS A 6 15.93 -20.80 -4.47
CA LYS A 6 16.02 -19.40 -4.10
C LYS A 6 15.15 -18.55 -4.99
N ILE A 7 15.13 -18.85 -6.28
CA ILE A 7 14.33 -18.07 -7.18
C ILE A 7 12.85 -18.21 -6.86
N ILE A 8 12.43 -19.42 -6.56
CA ILE A 8 11.05 -19.66 -6.20
C ILE A 8 10.70 -18.89 -4.93
N GLY A 9 11.59 -18.94 -3.96
CA GLY A 9 11.34 -18.19 -2.74
C GLY A 9 11.23 -16.71 -2.96
N LEU A 10 12.04 -16.19 -3.86
CA LEU A 10 11.97 -14.76 -4.15
C LEU A 10 10.66 -14.41 -4.82
N GLU A 11 10.17 -15.25 -5.67
CA GLU A 11 8.90 -14.97 -6.31
C GLU A 11 7.77 -14.95 -5.31
N GLU A 12 7.76 -15.88 -4.38
CA GLU A 12 6.75 -15.87 -3.37
C GLU A 12 6.85 -14.65 -2.49
N GLN A 13 8.07 -14.28 -2.17
CA GLN A 13 8.29 -13.10 -1.37
C GLN A 13 7.77 -11.87 -2.07
N ALA A 14 8.08 -11.75 -3.36
CA ALA A 14 7.65 -10.58 -4.11
C ALA A 14 6.15 -10.49 -4.18
N ALA A 15 5.45 -11.63 -4.23
CA ALA A 15 4.01 -11.62 -4.30
C ALA A 15 3.39 -11.11 -3.02
N ARG A 16 4.10 -11.22 -1.90
CA ARG A 16 3.60 -10.74 -0.63
C ARG A 16 4.07 -9.34 -0.30
N ASP A 17 5.18 -8.93 -0.89
CA ASP A 17 5.74 -7.65 -0.55
C ASP A 17 4.92 -6.54 -1.17
N CYS A 18 4.85 -5.46 -0.45
CA CYS A 18 4.21 -4.25 -0.92
C CYS A 18 5.23 -3.14 -0.76
N THR A 19 5.43 -2.38 -1.80
CA THR A 19 6.36 -1.27 -1.73
C THR A 19 5.58 0.02 -1.67
N ILE A 20 5.91 0.85 -0.70
CA ILE A 20 5.26 2.14 -0.54
C ILE A 20 6.34 3.21 -0.62
N THR A 21 6.18 4.11 -1.57
CA THR A 21 7.14 5.18 -1.80
C THR A 21 6.44 6.52 -1.59
N VAL A 22 7.05 7.39 -0.84
CA VAL A 22 6.50 8.71 -0.58
C VAL A 22 7.39 9.74 -1.24
N GLN A 23 6.78 10.61 -2.03
CA GLN A 23 7.49 11.71 -2.65
C GLN A 23 6.95 13.03 -2.12
N LEU A 24 7.84 13.95 -1.85
CA LEU A 24 7.48 15.26 -1.33
C LEU A 24 7.72 16.28 -2.42
N HIS A 25 6.73 17.12 -2.65
CA HIS A 25 6.82 18.13 -3.69
C HIS A 25 6.68 19.50 -3.06
N GLY A 26 7.79 20.10 -2.76
CA GLY A 26 7.79 21.49 -2.30
C GLY A 26 7.11 21.70 -0.98
N GLY A 27 7.06 20.71 -0.15
CA GLY A 27 6.63 20.90 1.21
C GLY A 27 5.20 20.51 1.52
N LYS A 28 4.25 20.92 0.72
CA LYS A 28 2.86 20.66 1.06
C LYS A 28 2.27 19.47 0.34
N ASP A 29 2.60 19.36 -0.93
CA ASP A 29 1.99 18.29 -1.71
C ASP A 29 2.84 17.05 -1.62
N ARG A 30 2.21 15.91 -1.51
CA ARG A 30 2.90 14.63 -1.40
C ARG A 30 2.23 13.64 -2.27
N GLU A 31 3.00 12.65 -2.67
CA GLU A 31 2.47 11.54 -3.44
C GLU A 31 2.90 10.26 -2.79
N ILE A 32 2.01 9.31 -2.75
CA ILE A 32 2.31 7.99 -2.22
C ILE A 32 2.04 6.99 -3.31
N PHE A 33 3.06 6.19 -3.63
CA PHE A 33 2.94 5.15 -4.64
C PHE A 33 2.96 3.81 -3.93
N VAL A 34 1.97 2.99 -4.20
CA VAL A 34 1.85 1.69 -3.57
C VAL A 34 1.88 0.64 -4.66
N GLU A 35 2.79 -0.32 -4.52
CA GLU A 35 2.90 -1.43 -5.46
C GLU A 35 2.48 -2.69 -4.74
N ASN A 36 1.79 -3.55 -5.42
CA ASN A 36 1.24 -4.79 -4.85
C ASN A 36 0.15 -4.51 -3.83
N CYS A 37 -0.65 -3.50 -4.10
CA CYS A 37 -1.84 -3.26 -3.31
C CYS A 37 -2.83 -4.36 -3.65
N ARG A 38 -3.42 -4.96 -2.64
CA ARG A 38 -4.33 -6.07 -2.87
C ARG A 38 -5.74 -5.61 -3.13
N LYS A 39 -6.17 -4.56 -2.47
CA LYS A 39 -7.51 -4.05 -2.69
C LYS A 39 -7.61 -2.65 -2.13
N ILE A 40 -8.61 -1.94 -2.61
CA ILE A 40 -8.93 -0.62 -2.07
C ILE A 40 -10.12 -0.83 -1.17
N ILE A 41 -9.93 -0.59 0.11
CA ILE A 41 -10.99 -0.83 1.10
C ILE A 41 -11.95 0.31 1.14
N SER A 42 -11.44 1.54 1.15
CA SER A 42 -12.31 2.70 1.12
C SER A 42 -11.54 3.84 0.47
N CYS A 43 -12.29 4.75 -0.11
CA CYS A 43 -11.66 5.86 -0.82
C CYS A 43 -12.62 7.04 -0.81
N ASP A 44 -12.23 8.09 -0.11
CA ASP A 44 -12.94 9.35 -0.26
C ASP A 44 -11.89 10.44 -0.27
N ASP A 45 -12.28 11.70 -0.22
CA ASP A 45 -11.31 12.75 -0.41
C ASP A 45 -10.57 13.13 0.87
N GLU A 46 -10.86 12.43 1.97
CA GLU A 46 -10.15 12.69 3.21
C GLU A 46 -9.38 11.48 3.72
N PHE A 47 -9.87 10.28 3.41
CA PHE A 47 -9.25 9.05 3.88
C PHE A 47 -9.27 8.02 2.78
N ILE A 48 -8.16 7.37 2.59
CA ILE A 48 -8.08 6.27 1.65
C ILE A 48 -7.46 5.10 2.40
N THR A 49 -8.13 3.96 2.39
CA THR A 49 -7.63 2.78 3.07
C THR A 49 -7.40 1.70 2.04
N LEU A 50 -6.20 1.16 2.04
CA LEU A 50 -5.79 0.12 1.11
C LEU A 50 -5.49 -1.13 1.88
N GLY A 51 -5.79 -2.27 1.27
CA GLY A 51 -5.42 -3.55 1.85
C GLY A 51 -4.18 -4.06 1.18
N ILE A 52 -3.17 -4.40 1.96
CA ILE A 52 -1.97 -5.01 1.47
C ILE A 52 -1.84 -6.34 2.19
N PHE A 53 -0.80 -7.09 1.88
CA PHE A 53 -0.67 -8.40 2.50
C PHE A 53 -0.37 -8.25 3.99
N GLY A 54 -1.28 -8.69 4.81
CA GLY A 54 -1.08 -8.69 6.25
C GLY A 54 -1.39 -7.40 6.97
N ALA A 55 -1.83 -6.37 6.26
CA ALA A 55 -2.06 -5.09 6.93
C ALA A 55 -2.97 -4.21 6.08
N ASN A 56 -3.48 -3.19 6.71
CA ASN A 56 -4.17 -2.12 6.01
C ASN A 56 -3.35 -0.86 6.14
N VAL A 57 -3.40 -0.04 5.11
CA VAL A 57 -2.69 1.23 5.09
C VAL A 57 -3.72 2.32 4.92
N ARG A 58 -3.70 3.28 5.81
CA ARG A 58 -4.64 4.38 5.74
C ARG A 58 -3.91 5.68 5.50
N VAL A 59 -4.32 6.38 4.47
CA VAL A 59 -3.74 7.67 4.12
C VAL A 59 -4.76 8.74 4.43
N SER A 60 -4.35 9.77 5.15
CA SER A 60 -5.23 10.86 5.53
C SER A 60 -4.73 12.17 4.96
N GLY A 61 -5.63 13.05 4.65
CA GLY A 61 -5.32 14.37 4.10
C GLY A 61 -6.54 14.94 3.45
N VAL A 62 -6.42 16.18 2.97
CA VAL A 62 -7.53 16.85 2.28
C VAL A 62 -6.93 17.86 1.32
N PRO A 63 -7.24 17.77 0.06
CA PRO A 63 -7.98 16.70 -0.61
C PRO A 63 -7.05 15.55 -1.02
N LEU A 64 -7.62 14.39 -1.25
CA LEU A 64 -6.88 13.23 -1.73
C LEU A 64 -7.42 12.80 -3.07
N ILE A 65 -6.53 12.36 -3.93
CA ILE A 65 -6.88 11.83 -5.24
C ILE A 65 -6.20 10.51 -5.40
N LEU A 66 -6.95 9.51 -5.84
CA LEU A 66 -6.40 8.17 -6.05
C LEU A 66 -6.42 7.85 -7.52
N GLU A 67 -5.32 7.31 -8.01
CA GLU A 67 -5.20 6.87 -9.39
C GLU A 67 -4.63 5.46 -9.40
N ASN A 68 -5.08 4.67 -10.34
CA ASN A 68 -4.52 3.34 -10.53
C ASN A 68 -3.53 3.38 -11.66
N PHE A 69 -2.47 2.63 -11.51
CA PHE A 69 -1.62 2.44 -12.65
C PHE A 69 -1.33 0.98 -12.83
N GLY A 70 -2.13 0.30 -13.56
CA GLY A 70 -1.95 -1.08 -13.85
C GLY A 70 -2.37 -1.95 -12.68
N VAL A 71 -1.97 -3.17 -12.69
CA VAL A 71 -2.41 -4.17 -11.73
C VAL A 71 -1.68 -3.97 -10.42
N GLY A 72 -2.43 -3.70 -9.38
CA GLY A 72 -1.84 -3.56 -8.06
C GLY A 72 -1.11 -2.27 -7.80
N GLY A 73 -1.07 -1.35 -8.76
CA GLY A 73 -0.39 -0.08 -8.59
C GLY A 73 -1.36 1.03 -8.28
N VAL A 74 -1.10 1.78 -7.24
CA VAL A 74 -1.98 2.85 -6.80
C VAL A 74 -1.13 4.07 -6.48
N LYS A 75 -1.62 5.23 -6.88
CA LYS A 75 -0.97 6.48 -6.52
C LYS A 75 -1.98 7.35 -5.79
N ILE A 76 -1.60 7.88 -4.66
CA ILE A 76 -2.44 8.80 -3.90
C ILE A 76 -1.70 10.12 -3.85
N SER A 77 -2.36 11.18 -4.24
CA SER A 77 -1.73 12.50 -4.23
C SER A 77 -2.63 13.48 -3.51
N GLY A 78 -2.05 14.59 -3.10
CA GLY A 78 -2.78 15.65 -2.45
C GLY A 78 -2.06 16.14 -1.23
N LYS A 79 -2.81 16.74 -0.33
CA LYS A 79 -2.23 17.27 0.90
C LYS A 79 -2.29 16.21 1.95
N ILE A 80 -1.40 15.24 1.82
CA ILE A 80 -1.38 14.09 2.69
C ILE A 80 -0.77 14.47 4.01
N THR A 81 -1.45 14.14 5.10
CA THR A 81 -0.97 14.50 6.43
C THR A 81 -0.51 13.31 7.22
N SER A 82 -1.01 12.11 6.91
CA SER A 82 -0.55 10.95 7.67
C SER A 82 -0.66 9.69 6.84
N LEU A 83 0.12 8.73 7.25
CA LEU A 83 0.15 7.40 6.65
C LEU A 83 0.24 6.45 7.82
N GLU A 84 -0.76 5.59 7.98
CA GLU A 84 -0.85 4.72 9.13
C GLU A 84 -0.99 3.28 8.70
N PHE A 85 -0.42 2.39 9.49
CA PHE A 85 -0.53 0.97 9.23
C PHE A 85 -1.32 0.33 10.35
N THR A 86 -2.22 -0.57 9.97
CA THR A 86 -2.97 -1.35 10.93
C THR A 86 -2.76 -2.80 10.59
N GLU A 87 -2.19 -3.53 11.51
CA GLU A 87 -1.97 -4.94 11.26
C GLU A 87 -3.26 -5.69 11.29
N ILE A 88 -3.37 -6.67 10.41
CA ILE A 88 -4.51 -7.53 10.40
C ILE A 88 -4.20 -8.72 11.25
N LEU A 89 -4.98 -8.90 12.30
CA LEU A 89 -4.74 -9.99 13.22
C LEU A 89 -5.55 -11.19 12.80
N GLU A 90 -5.38 -11.57 11.56
CA GLU A 90 -6.16 -12.64 11.05
C GLU A 90 -5.84 -13.94 11.65
N ASN A 91 -4.63 -14.09 12.08
CA ASN A 91 -4.27 -15.32 12.69
C ASN A 91 -5.08 -15.58 13.90
N ALA A 92 -5.39 -14.54 14.61
CA ALA A 92 -6.23 -14.70 15.76
C ALA A 92 -7.61 -15.09 15.34
N ASP A 93 -8.03 -14.61 14.23
CA ASP A 93 -9.36 -14.91 13.76
C ASP A 93 -9.52 -16.32 13.32
N GLU A 94 -8.46 -16.90 12.88
CA GLU A 94 -8.56 -18.22 12.38
C GLU A 94 -8.73 -19.25 13.41
N LYS A 95 -8.58 -18.89 14.61
CA LYS A 95 -8.65 -19.86 15.66
C LYS A 95 -10.02 -20.20 16.07
#